data_b711b63fbda61f0bb3787e7958abf227
#
_entry.id   b711b63fbda61f0bb3787e7958abf227
#
_cell.length_a   1.000
_cell.length_b   1.000
_cell.length_c   1.000
_cell.angle_alpha   90.00
_cell.angle_beta   90.00
_cell.angle_gamma   90.00
#
_symmetry.space_group_name_H-M   'P 1'
#
loop_
_entity.id
_entity.type
_entity.pdbx_description
1 polymer ?
#
loop_
_entity_poly.entity_id
_entity_poly.type
_entity_poly.pdbx_seq_one_letter_code
_entity_poly.pdbx_strand_id
1 'polypeptide(L)'
;DSFYDVLTSLEKLGQLLDKPLEPQTGETPDTSKGLKIELEDVSYSVKEKTIPLLQNISLCISSGEHIHITGNNGSGKSSLIKVISGIYEPTKGNIYLNNLNYSSLNINELRSEMGLILSEETPFEGTIKENITLENPTITDSQLFDIIEHIGLTSFIKAQKLGLQTVLYPEGKYIPSSVSKKILLARALAKQPKVLIMEDIMEHYTQEGAKQLSNYITKTNSNMIVVYIDRILHWESFTTQTITLENGKIKSSKS
;
A
#
# COMPACT_ATOMS: atom_id res chain seq x y z
N ASP A 1 -8.07 -43.15 11.20
CA ASP A 1 -7.56 -41.76 11.34
C ASP A 1 -7.27 -41.16 9.96
N SER A 2 -6.45 -41.80 9.14
CA SER A 2 -6.03 -41.29 7.81
C SER A 2 -7.20 -40.96 6.84
N PHE A 3 -8.31 -41.69 6.87
CA PHE A 3 -9.47 -41.44 6.02
C PHE A 3 -10.25 -40.19 6.44
N TYR A 4 -10.38 -39.93 7.74
CA TYR A 4 -11.01 -38.73 8.26
C TYR A 4 -10.15 -37.48 8.00
N ASP A 5 -8.82 -37.61 8.03
CA ASP A 5 -7.88 -36.51 7.70
C ASP A 5 -8.00 -36.11 6.23
N VAL A 6 -8.16 -37.10 5.33
CA VAL A 6 -8.41 -36.86 3.90
C VAL A 6 -9.75 -36.17 3.67
N LEU A 7 -10.82 -36.64 4.31
CA LEU A 7 -12.15 -36.04 4.22
C LEU A 7 -12.13 -34.58 4.69
N THR A 8 -11.51 -34.33 5.85
CA THR A 8 -11.38 -32.95 6.41
C THR A 8 -10.56 -32.04 5.48
N SER A 9 -9.53 -32.60 4.84
CA SER A 9 -8.72 -31.84 3.88
C SER A 9 -9.50 -31.51 2.60
N LEU A 10 -10.30 -32.44 2.10
CA LEU A 10 -11.18 -32.25 0.95
C LEU A 10 -12.29 -31.23 1.26
N GLU A 11 -12.87 -31.28 2.47
CA GLU A 11 -13.87 -30.33 2.93
C GLU A 11 -13.30 -28.90 3.00
N LYS A 12 -12.08 -28.74 3.54
CA LYS A 12 -11.37 -27.45 3.57
C LYS A 12 -11.04 -26.94 2.16
N LEU A 13 -10.62 -27.82 1.26
CA LEU A 13 -10.41 -27.50 -0.16
C LEU A 13 -11.71 -27.06 -0.83
N GLY A 14 -12.82 -27.77 -0.60
CA GLY A 14 -14.14 -27.38 -1.09
C GLY A 14 -14.54 -25.99 -0.60
N GLN A 15 -14.41 -25.71 0.69
CA GLN A 15 -14.69 -24.38 1.26
C GLN A 15 -13.81 -23.26 0.69
N LEU A 16 -12.59 -23.57 0.28
CA LEU A 16 -11.70 -22.61 -0.39
C LEU A 16 -12.12 -22.36 -1.84
N LEU A 17 -12.51 -23.41 -2.56
CA LEU A 17 -12.93 -23.34 -3.96
C LEU A 17 -14.31 -22.72 -4.14
N ASP A 18 -15.19 -22.84 -3.13
CA ASP A 18 -16.53 -22.26 -3.14
C ASP A 18 -16.56 -20.76 -2.79
N LYS A 19 -15.40 -20.17 -2.44
CA LYS A 19 -15.34 -18.72 -2.24
C LYS A 19 -15.56 -17.98 -3.55
N PRO A 20 -16.42 -16.95 -3.56
CA PRO A 20 -16.61 -16.15 -4.75
C PRO A 20 -15.27 -15.51 -5.15
N LEU A 21 -14.93 -15.66 -6.42
CA LEU A 21 -13.76 -14.98 -6.99
C LEU A 21 -14.04 -13.49 -7.12
N GLU A 22 -13.03 -12.69 -6.94
CA GLU A 22 -13.13 -11.25 -7.22
C GLU A 22 -13.48 -11.02 -8.69
N PRO A 23 -14.38 -10.07 -9.00
CA PRO A 23 -14.71 -9.74 -10.39
C PRO A 23 -13.45 -9.28 -11.14
N GLN A 24 -13.12 -9.98 -12.22
CA GLN A 24 -12.00 -9.60 -13.10
C GLN A 24 -12.44 -8.75 -14.29
N THR A 25 -13.74 -8.46 -14.38
CA THR A 25 -14.35 -7.62 -15.40
C THR A 25 -14.83 -6.33 -14.76
N GLY A 26 -14.69 -5.23 -15.47
CA GLY A 26 -15.14 -3.92 -14.98
C GLY A 26 -14.64 -2.81 -15.90
N GLU A 27 -14.97 -1.60 -15.54
CA GLU A 27 -14.53 -0.41 -16.26
C GLU A 27 -13.06 -0.10 -15.97
N THR A 28 -12.34 0.40 -16.98
CA THR A 28 -10.98 0.91 -16.85
C THR A 28 -11.04 2.43 -16.74
N PRO A 29 -10.54 3.04 -15.65
CA PRO A 29 -10.57 4.48 -15.50
C PRO A 29 -9.60 5.17 -16.48
N ASP A 30 -10.02 6.27 -17.08
CA ASP A 30 -9.10 7.14 -17.82
C ASP A 30 -8.23 7.92 -16.82
N THR A 31 -6.98 7.52 -16.74
CA THR A 31 -5.97 8.14 -15.84
C THR A 31 -5.01 9.07 -16.57
N SER A 32 -5.24 9.36 -17.86
CA SER A 32 -4.37 10.19 -18.70
C SER A 32 -4.27 11.65 -18.23
N LYS A 33 -5.35 12.17 -17.62
CA LYS A 33 -5.43 13.56 -17.12
C LYS A 33 -5.14 13.70 -15.63
N GLY A 34 -4.59 12.64 -15.02
CA GLY A 34 -4.37 12.56 -13.58
C GLY A 34 -5.38 11.64 -12.91
N LEU A 35 -5.23 11.52 -11.62
CA LEU A 35 -5.99 10.61 -10.78
C LEU A 35 -6.71 11.38 -9.67
N LYS A 36 -7.97 11.05 -9.43
CA LYS A 36 -8.78 11.61 -8.35
C LYS A 36 -9.48 10.48 -7.62
N ILE A 37 -9.28 10.41 -6.32
CA ILE A 37 -9.96 9.46 -5.42
C ILE A 37 -10.95 10.25 -4.58
N GLU A 38 -12.22 9.86 -4.60
CA GLU A 38 -13.27 10.50 -3.80
C GLU A 38 -13.98 9.47 -2.92
N LEU A 39 -14.07 9.79 -1.64
CA LEU A 39 -14.86 9.06 -0.67
C LEU A 39 -16.10 9.90 -0.35
N GLU A 40 -17.31 9.32 -0.47
CA GLU A 40 -18.57 9.97 -0.15
C GLU A 40 -19.29 9.21 0.97
N ASP A 41 -19.36 9.83 2.15
CA ASP A 41 -20.03 9.30 3.36
C ASP A 41 -19.66 7.85 3.70
N VAL A 42 -18.39 7.51 3.47
CA VAL A 42 -17.87 6.16 3.61
C VAL A 42 -17.85 5.73 5.07
N SER A 43 -18.47 4.59 5.35
CA SER A 43 -18.38 3.90 6.64
C SER A 43 -17.91 2.46 6.45
N TYR A 44 -17.15 1.96 7.41
CA TYR A 44 -16.65 0.59 7.39
C TYR A 44 -16.81 -0.08 8.75
N SER A 45 -17.39 -1.28 8.75
CA SER A 45 -17.59 -2.11 9.95
C SER A 45 -17.12 -3.52 9.69
N VAL A 46 -16.48 -4.15 10.66
CA VAL A 46 -16.23 -5.60 10.66
C VAL A 46 -17.51 -6.32 11.09
N LYS A 47 -17.87 -7.41 10.41
CA LYS A 47 -19.15 -8.12 10.57
C LYS A 47 -19.56 -8.44 12.01
N GLU A 48 -18.60 -8.55 12.94
CA GLU A 48 -18.84 -8.93 14.33
C GLU A 48 -18.74 -7.75 15.32
N LYS A 49 -18.45 -6.53 14.84
CA LYS A 49 -18.30 -5.35 15.69
C LYS A 49 -19.52 -4.44 15.58
N THR A 50 -20.08 -4.09 16.74
CA THR A 50 -21.21 -3.15 16.87
C THR A 50 -20.84 -1.71 16.51
N ILE A 51 -19.57 -1.33 16.66
CA ILE A 51 -19.11 0.04 16.42
C ILE A 51 -18.33 0.06 15.09
N PRO A 52 -18.71 0.91 14.13
CA PRO A 52 -17.96 1.09 12.90
C PRO A 52 -16.51 1.54 13.16
N LEU A 53 -15.56 1.00 12.38
CA LEU A 53 -14.17 1.45 12.42
C LEU A 53 -13.97 2.79 11.69
N LEU A 54 -14.82 3.06 10.68
CA LEU A 54 -14.88 4.34 9.97
C LEU A 54 -16.34 4.78 9.90
N GLN A 55 -16.60 6.08 10.07
CA GLN A 55 -17.92 6.66 10.12
C GLN A 55 -18.02 7.94 9.29
N ASN A 56 -18.83 7.92 8.23
CA ASN A 56 -19.15 9.06 7.37
C ASN A 56 -17.89 9.84 6.95
N ILE A 57 -16.92 9.13 6.37
CA ILE A 57 -15.69 9.72 5.85
C ILE A 57 -15.99 10.27 4.45
N SER A 58 -15.83 11.58 4.30
CA SER A 58 -15.84 12.24 3.00
C SER A 58 -14.50 12.92 2.78
N LEU A 59 -13.83 12.57 1.68
CA LEU A 59 -12.47 12.98 1.37
C LEU A 59 -12.26 12.98 -0.12
N CYS A 60 -11.56 13.98 -0.64
CA CYS A 60 -11.13 14.05 -2.02
C CYS A 60 -9.61 14.18 -2.08
N ILE A 61 -8.96 13.34 -2.87
CA ILE A 61 -7.51 13.32 -3.06
C ILE A 61 -7.23 13.38 -4.57
N SER A 62 -6.40 14.31 -4.98
CA SER A 62 -6.05 14.55 -6.38
C SER A 62 -4.57 14.29 -6.67
N SER A 63 -4.25 14.06 -7.92
CA SER A 63 -2.87 13.90 -8.39
C SER A 63 -1.94 14.98 -7.85
N GLY A 64 -0.78 14.58 -7.37
CA GLY A 64 0.23 15.45 -6.78
C GLY A 64 -0.01 15.81 -5.31
N GLU A 65 -1.09 15.33 -4.70
CA GLU A 65 -1.32 15.52 -3.27
C GLU A 65 -0.62 14.47 -2.43
N HIS A 66 -0.05 14.91 -1.32
CA HIS A 66 0.65 14.08 -0.34
C HIS A 66 -0.06 14.19 1.00
N ILE A 67 -0.79 13.15 1.36
CA ILE A 67 -1.71 13.14 2.50
C ILE A 67 -1.08 12.40 3.69
N HIS A 68 -0.89 13.12 4.79
CA HIS A 68 -0.54 12.51 6.07
C HIS A 68 -1.80 12.20 6.88
N ILE A 69 -2.03 10.92 7.19
CA ILE A 69 -3.11 10.49 8.06
C ILE A 69 -2.57 10.27 9.48
N THR A 70 -3.06 11.05 10.42
CA THR A 70 -2.66 11.01 11.83
C THR A 70 -3.83 10.73 12.76
N GLY A 71 -3.54 10.48 14.03
CA GLY A 71 -4.54 10.18 15.07
C GLY A 71 -4.06 9.10 16.03
N ASN A 72 -4.77 8.94 17.14
CA ASN A 72 -4.44 7.98 18.18
C ASN A 72 -4.50 6.52 17.69
N ASN A 73 -3.90 5.60 18.44
CA ASN A 73 -4.06 4.16 18.15
C ASN A 73 -5.54 3.78 18.22
N GLY A 74 -5.98 2.98 17.23
CA GLY A 74 -7.39 2.58 17.12
C GLY A 74 -8.33 3.65 16.52
N SER A 75 -7.82 4.81 16.06
CA SER A 75 -8.66 5.85 15.46
C SER A 75 -9.20 5.51 14.06
N GLY A 76 -8.76 4.41 13.43
CA GLY A 76 -9.24 3.94 12.12
C GLY A 76 -8.26 4.21 10.96
N LYS A 77 -7.04 4.70 11.20
CA LYS A 77 -6.05 5.04 10.14
C LYS A 77 -5.78 3.89 9.19
N SER A 78 -5.36 2.72 9.71
CA SER A 78 -5.07 1.54 8.88
C SER A 78 -6.32 1.03 8.14
N SER A 79 -7.51 1.19 8.74
CA SER A 79 -8.76 0.87 8.05
C SER A 79 -9.03 1.84 6.91
N LEU A 80 -8.74 3.14 7.08
CA LEU A 80 -8.93 4.13 6.04
C LEU A 80 -8.04 3.87 4.82
N ILE A 81 -6.76 3.58 5.01
CA ILE A 81 -5.87 3.26 3.88
C ILE A 81 -6.27 1.95 3.18
N LYS A 82 -6.75 0.93 3.93
CA LYS A 82 -7.27 -0.32 3.35
C LYS A 82 -8.56 -0.10 2.56
N VAL A 83 -9.39 0.86 2.95
CA VAL A 83 -10.57 1.29 2.19
C VAL A 83 -10.16 2.08 0.95
N ILE A 84 -9.25 3.04 1.06
CA ILE A 84 -8.73 3.82 -0.09
C ILE A 84 -8.06 2.89 -1.12
N SER A 85 -7.32 1.87 -0.66
CA SER A 85 -6.64 0.91 -1.55
C SER A 85 -7.56 -0.16 -2.15
N GLY A 86 -8.85 -0.18 -1.79
CA GLY A 86 -9.79 -1.18 -2.27
C GLY A 86 -9.61 -2.58 -1.67
N ILE A 87 -8.82 -2.73 -0.58
CA ILE A 87 -8.73 -3.99 0.18
C ILE A 87 -10.00 -4.22 0.98
N TYR A 88 -10.54 -3.13 1.57
CA TYR A 88 -11.80 -3.19 2.29
C TYR A 88 -12.89 -2.48 1.49
N GLU A 89 -13.99 -3.19 1.30
CA GLU A 89 -15.20 -2.65 0.70
C GLU A 89 -15.99 -1.85 1.76
N PRO A 90 -16.42 -0.62 1.47
CA PRO A 90 -17.20 0.17 2.41
C PRO A 90 -18.54 -0.53 2.72
N THR A 91 -18.98 -0.46 3.98
CA THR A 91 -20.31 -0.97 4.38
C THR A 91 -21.42 0.03 4.06
N LYS A 92 -21.09 1.32 3.91
CA LYS A 92 -21.96 2.41 3.47
C LYS A 92 -21.13 3.46 2.74
N GLY A 93 -21.79 4.25 1.90
CA GLY A 93 -21.15 5.28 1.09
C GLY A 93 -20.49 4.69 -0.16
N ASN A 94 -19.79 5.52 -0.91
CA ASN A 94 -19.15 5.13 -2.16
C ASN A 94 -17.72 5.64 -2.24
N ILE A 95 -16.91 4.94 -3.04
CA ILE A 95 -15.56 5.38 -3.40
C ILE A 95 -15.51 5.47 -4.91
N TYR A 96 -14.92 6.54 -5.40
CA TYR A 96 -14.78 6.78 -6.84
C TYR A 96 -13.30 6.97 -7.21
N LEU A 97 -12.93 6.47 -8.36
CA LEU A 97 -11.70 6.78 -9.07
C LEU A 97 -12.07 7.46 -10.38
N ASN A 98 -11.71 8.73 -10.55
CA ASN A 98 -12.07 9.52 -11.73
C ASN A 98 -13.57 9.42 -12.09
N ASN A 99 -14.46 9.56 -11.11
CA ASN A 99 -15.93 9.46 -11.17
C ASN A 99 -16.48 8.04 -11.43
N LEU A 100 -15.66 7.01 -11.56
CA LEU A 100 -16.10 5.62 -11.64
C LEU A 100 -16.14 5.02 -10.24
N ASN A 101 -17.26 4.40 -9.87
CA ASN A 101 -17.37 3.74 -8.56
C ASN A 101 -16.40 2.55 -8.50
N TYR A 102 -15.72 2.35 -7.37
CA TYR A 102 -14.80 1.22 -7.17
C TYR A 102 -15.46 -0.14 -7.45
N SER A 103 -16.74 -0.28 -7.13
CA SER A 103 -17.50 -1.51 -7.39
C SER A 103 -17.71 -1.81 -8.89
N SER A 104 -17.59 -0.81 -9.76
CA SER A 104 -17.69 -0.99 -11.22
C SER A 104 -16.33 -1.18 -11.89
N LEU A 105 -15.22 -0.96 -11.16
CA LEU A 105 -13.89 -1.04 -11.73
C LEU A 105 -13.40 -2.49 -11.84
N ASN A 106 -12.54 -2.72 -12.82
CA ASN A 106 -11.69 -3.89 -12.82
C ASN A 106 -10.67 -3.77 -11.68
N ILE A 107 -10.75 -4.65 -10.70
CA ILE A 107 -9.92 -4.60 -9.49
C ILE A 107 -8.41 -4.74 -9.82
N ASN A 108 -8.05 -5.45 -10.88
CA ASN A 108 -6.66 -5.59 -11.31
C ASN A 108 -6.12 -4.27 -11.87
N GLU A 109 -6.94 -3.53 -12.61
CA GLU A 109 -6.59 -2.19 -13.09
C GLU A 109 -6.39 -1.21 -11.93
N LEU A 110 -7.30 -1.22 -10.95
CA LEU A 110 -7.15 -0.41 -9.74
C LEU A 110 -5.83 -0.74 -9.01
N ARG A 111 -5.53 -2.03 -8.82
CA ARG A 111 -4.30 -2.48 -8.14
C ARG A 111 -3.03 -2.20 -8.94
N SER A 112 -3.11 -2.15 -10.26
CA SER A 112 -1.96 -1.82 -11.11
C SER A 112 -1.51 -0.37 -10.92
N GLU A 113 -2.45 0.53 -10.65
CA GLU A 113 -2.18 1.95 -10.43
C GLU A 113 -1.66 2.26 -9.01
N MET A 114 -1.69 1.27 -8.09
CA MET A 114 -1.37 1.45 -6.68
C MET A 114 -0.11 0.70 -6.25
N GLY A 115 0.78 1.39 -5.56
CA GLY A 115 1.82 0.82 -4.70
C GLY A 115 1.34 0.85 -3.24
N LEU A 116 1.35 -0.28 -2.57
CA LEU A 116 0.84 -0.40 -1.21
C LEU A 116 1.87 -1.04 -0.30
N ILE A 117 2.05 -0.48 0.90
CA ILE A 117 2.91 -1.02 1.95
C ILE A 117 2.15 -0.88 3.27
N LEU A 118 1.73 -2.00 3.82
CA LEU A 118 1.05 -2.06 5.10
C LEU A 118 2.04 -2.43 6.23
N SER A 119 1.67 -2.10 7.45
CA SER A 119 2.52 -2.36 8.63
C SER A 119 2.79 -3.86 8.83
N GLU A 120 1.82 -4.71 8.53
CA GLU A 120 1.92 -6.17 8.64
C GLU A 120 2.64 -6.87 7.48
N GLU A 121 2.94 -6.16 6.38
CA GLU A 121 3.60 -6.77 5.24
C GLU A 121 5.08 -7.09 5.50
N THR A 122 5.50 -8.22 4.95
CA THR A 122 6.88 -8.74 5.03
C THR A 122 7.35 -9.30 3.68
N PRO A 123 8.65 -9.37 3.43
CA PRO A 123 9.18 -10.08 2.28
C PRO A 123 8.80 -11.56 2.30
N PHE A 124 8.56 -12.13 1.13
CA PHE A 124 8.36 -13.57 0.96
C PHE A 124 9.67 -14.31 0.73
N GLU A 125 9.63 -15.65 0.86
CA GLU A 125 10.78 -16.50 0.53
C GLU A 125 11.11 -16.41 -0.96
N GLY A 126 12.32 -15.95 -1.26
CA GLY A 126 12.79 -15.71 -2.62
C GLY A 126 13.95 -14.74 -2.62
N THR A 127 14.54 -14.48 -3.76
CA THR A 127 15.66 -13.54 -3.89
C THR A 127 15.22 -12.10 -3.61
N ILE A 128 16.16 -11.22 -3.29
CA ILE A 128 15.89 -9.78 -3.17
C ILE A 128 15.31 -9.25 -4.49
N LYS A 129 15.83 -9.70 -5.64
CA LYS A 129 15.30 -9.31 -6.96
C LYS A 129 13.86 -9.72 -7.13
N GLU A 130 13.52 -10.97 -6.89
CA GLU A 130 12.14 -11.48 -6.96
C GLU A 130 11.19 -10.72 -6.02
N ASN A 131 11.63 -10.44 -4.80
CA ASN A 131 10.85 -9.65 -3.85
C ASN A 131 10.53 -8.24 -4.34
N ILE A 132 11.44 -7.59 -5.07
CA ILE A 132 11.23 -6.23 -5.59
C ILE A 132 10.43 -6.25 -6.88
N THR A 133 10.81 -7.12 -7.83
CA THR A 133 10.25 -7.10 -9.18
C THR A 133 8.98 -7.92 -9.35
N LEU A 134 8.71 -8.87 -8.44
CA LEU A 134 7.65 -9.88 -8.58
C LEU A 134 7.72 -10.59 -9.94
N GLU A 135 8.95 -10.83 -10.42
CA GLU A 135 9.22 -11.41 -11.74
C GLU A 135 8.62 -10.63 -12.93
N ASN A 136 8.25 -9.37 -12.73
CA ASN A 136 7.72 -8.54 -13.80
C ASN A 136 8.83 -8.22 -14.83
N PRO A 137 8.73 -8.72 -16.08
CA PRO A 137 9.78 -8.56 -17.10
C PRO A 137 9.89 -7.12 -17.62
N THR A 138 8.93 -6.26 -17.33
CA THR A 138 8.97 -4.85 -17.78
C THR A 138 9.89 -3.99 -16.92
N ILE A 139 10.26 -4.46 -15.72
CA ILE A 139 11.17 -3.74 -14.82
C ILE A 139 12.61 -3.97 -15.29
N THR A 140 13.23 -2.94 -15.82
CA THR A 140 14.62 -3.01 -16.27
C THR A 140 15.59 -3.00 -15.11
N ASP A 141 16.79 -3.58 -15.30
CA ASP A 141 17.84 -3.53 -14.28
C ASP A 141 18.24 -2.08 -13.94
N SER A 142 18.21 -1.16 -14.92
CA SER A 142 18.48 0.26 -14.68
C SER A 142 17.48 0.89 -13.71
N GLN A 143 16.17 0.64 -13.90
CA GLN A 143 15.12 1.09 -12.99
C GLN A 143 15.29 0.48 -11.60
N LEU A 144 15.60 -0.81 -11.54
CA LEU A 144 15.81 -1.52 -10.28
C LEU A 144 16.97 -0.92 -9.48
N PHE A 145 18.11 -0.65 -10.12
CA PHE A 145 19.28 -0.04 -9.47
C PHE A 145 19.02 1.40 -9.03
N ASP A 146 18.30 2.18 -9.84
CA ASP A 146 17.91 3.55 -9.49
C ASP A 146 17.03 3.58 -8.23
N ILE A 147 16.01 2.72 -8.15
CA ILE A 147 15.17 2.58 -6.96
C ILE A 147 16.02 2.18 -5.73
N ILE A 148 16.85 1.13 -5.85
CA ILE A 148 17.70 0.61 -4.78
C ILE A 148 18.60 1.69 -4.19
N GLU A 149 19.17 2.54 -5.03
CA GLU A 149 20.02 3.64 -4.61
C GLU A 149 19.23 4.67 -3.80
N HIS A 150 18.12 5.16 -4.35
CA HIS A 150 17.36 6.24 -3.73
C HIS A 150 16.61 5.85 -2.46
N ILE A 151 16.24 4.59 -2.30
CA ILE A 151 15.64 4.09 -1.05
C ILE A 151 16.69 3.66 0.00
N GLY A 152 17.99 3.70 -0.36
CA GLY A 152 19.09 3.39 0.57
C GLY A 152 19.25 1.89 0.87
N LEU A 153 19.09 1.01 -0.13
CA LEU A 153 19.37 -0.43 -0.03
C LEU A 153 20.76 -0.82 -0.57
N THR A 154 21.44 0.07 -1.26
CA THR A 154 22.72 -0.22 -1.95
C THR A 154 23.77 -0.85 -1.03
N SER A 155 23.98 -0.30 0.16
CA SER A 155 24.98 -0.80 1.10
C SER A 155 24.64 -2.21 1.61
N PHE A 156 23.36 -2.46 1.90
CA PHE A 156 22.92 -3.80 2.32
C PHE A 156 23.15 -4.83 1.21
N ILE A 157 22.74 -4.52 -0.03
CA ILE A 157 22.86 -5.44 -1.18
C ILE A 157 24.34 -5.72 -1.49
N LYS A 158 25.21 -4.69 -1.46
CA LYS A 158 26.65 -4.85 -1.68
C LYS A 158 27.34 -5.72 -0.62
N ALA A 159 26.81 -5.74 0.60
CA ALA A 159 27.33 -6.60 1.67
C ALA A 159 26.93 -8.07 1.52
N GLN A 160 25.96 -8.38 0.67
CA GLN A 160 25.53 -9.75 0.40
C GLN A 160 26.44 -10.42 -0.63
N LYS A 161 26.86 -11.67 -0.36
CA LYS A 161 27.75 -12.43 -1.28
C LYS A 161 27.15 -12.61 -2.68
N LEU A 162 25.83 -12.76 -2.76
CA LEU A 162 25.08 -12.97 -4.00
C LEU A 162 24.35 -11.71 -4.48
N GLY A 163 24.56 -10.56 -3.83
CA GLY A 163 23.90 -9.31 -4.19
C GLY A 163 22.38 -9.47 -4.25
N LEU A 164 21.77 -9.09 -5.36
CA LEU A 164 20.32 -9.21 -5.60
C LEU A 164 19.79 -10.65 -5.65
N GLN A 165 20.66 -11.63 -5.89
CA GLN A 165 20.33 -13.06 -5.91
C GLN A 165 20.35 -13.68 -4.50
N THR A 166 20.58 -12.88 -3.46
CA THR A 166 20.50 -13.34 -2.06
C THR A 166 19.07 -13.73 -1.73
N VAL A 167 18.88 -14.98 -1.29
CA VAL A 167 17.57 -15.50 -0.92
C VAL A 167 17.20 -14.98 0.48
N LEU A 168 16.02 -14.42 0.58
CA LEU A 168 15.39 -14.03 1.85
C LEU A 168 14.59 -15.20 2.40
N TYR A 169 14.61 -15.34 3.73
CA TYR A 169 13.74 -16.29 4.41
C TYR A 169 12.32 -15.74 4.56
N PRO A 170 11.31 -16.60 4.74
CA PRO A 170 9.93 -16.19 4.98
C PRO A 170 9.82 -15.13 6.08
N GLU A 171 8.91 -14.18 5.91
CA GLU A 171 8.66 -13.07 6.85
C GLU A 171 9.87 -12.12 7.05
N GLY A 172 10.88 -12.18 6.18
CA GLY A 172 12.09 -11.38 6.33
C GLY A 172 12.94 -11.76 7.55
N LYS A 173 12.88 -13.02 7.99
CA LYS A 173 13.74 -13.52 9.08
C LYS A 173 15.21 -13.29 8.74
N TYR A 174 15.99 -12.91 9.75
CA TYR A 174 17.44 -12.66 9.68
C TYR A 174 17.87 -11.40 8.91
N ILE A 175 16.94 -10.55 8.44
CA ILE A 175 17.27 -9.22 7.96
C ILE A 175 16.69 -8.16 8.89
N PRO A 176 17.32 -6.98 9.02
CA PRO A 176 16.77 -5.87 9.81
C PRO A 176 15.39 -5.44 9.31
N SER A 177 14.48 -5.06 10.22
CA SER A 177 13.14 -4.57 9.84
C SER A 177 13.21 -3.39 8.88
N SER A 178 14.19 -2.49 9.05
CA SER A 178 14.42 -1.37 8.14
C SER A 178 14.74 -1.82 6.71
N VAL A 179 15.49 -2.91 6.54
CA VAL A 179 15.78 -3.49 5.23
C VAL A 179 14.52 -4.14 4.65
N SER A 180 13.78 -4.90 5.46
CA SER A 180 12.51 -5.50 5.08
C SER A 180 11.55 -4.45 4.52
N LYS A 181 11.31 -3.35 5.26
CA LYS A 181 10.41 -2.27 4.84
C LYS A 181 10.92 -1.54 3.59
N LYS A 182 12.23 -1.36 3.44
CA LYS A 182 12.81 -0.78 2.22
C LYS A 182 12.62 -1.70 1.00
N ILE A 183 12.72 -3.03 1.16
CA ILE A 183 12.43 -3.98 0.06
C ILE A 183 10.96 -3.87 -0.37
N LEU A 184 10.02 -3.76 0.57
CA LEU A 184 8.60 -3.55 0.25
C LEU A 184 8.37 -2.20 -0.45
N LEU A 185 9.07 -1.15 -0.03
CA LEU A 185 9.01 0.15 -0.69
C LEU A 185 9.58 0.08 -2.12
N ALA A 186 10.70 -0.63 -2.32
CA ALA A 186 11.24 -0.88 -3.66
C ALA A 186 10.22 -1.60 -4.55
N ARG A 187 9.55 -2.64 -4.03
CA ARG A 187 8.49 -3.38 -4.72
C ARG A 187 7.33 -2.46 -5.14
N ALA A 188 6.87 -1.61 -4.23
CA ALA A 188 5.79 -0.68 -4.50
C ALA A 188 6.17 0.33 -5.60
N LEU A 189 7.37 0.91 -5.53
CA LEU A 189 7.87 1.89 -6.51
C LEU A 189 8.23 1.28 -7.86
N ALA A 190 8.64 0.00 -7.90
CA ALA A 190 9.02 -0.68 -9.14
C ALA A 190 7.87 -0.80 -10.14
N LYS A 191 6.63 -0.77 -9.67
CA LYS A 191 5.42 -0.74 -10.50
C LYS A 191 5.17 0.63 -11.16
N GLN A 192 5.92 1.67 -10.78
CA GLN A 192 5.66 3.07 -11.17
C GLN A 192 4.21 3.51 -10.87
N PRO A 193 3.76 3.36 -9.63
CA PRO A 193 2.36 3.58 -9.27
C PRO A 193 1.97 5.05 -9.44
N LYS A 194 0.68 5.31 -9.69
CA LYS A 194 0.09 6.65 -9.61
C LYS A 194 -0.37 7.01 -8.20
N VAL A 195 -0.60 6.00 -7.37
CA VAL A 195 -0.95 6.15 -5.95
C VAL A 195 0.00 5.31 -5.12
N LEU A 196 0.69 5.92 -4.18
CA LEU A 196 1.56 5.24 -3.22
C LEU A 196 0.95 5.36 -1.83
N ILE A 197 0.63 4.24 -1.22
CA ILE A 197 0.05 4.16 0.13
C ILE A 197 1.05 3.47 1.05
N MET A 198 1.39 4.10 2.17
CA MET A 198 2.44 3.62 3.07
C MET A 198 2.03 3.72 4.53
N GLU A 199 2.40 2.70 5.31
CA GLU A 199 2.23 2.66 6.76
C GLU A 199 3.56 2.34 7.44
N ASP A 200 3.95 3.17 8.44
CA ASP A 200 5.14 2.99 9.29
C ASP A 200 6.47 2.84 8.52
N ILE A 201 6.68 3.67 7.50
CA ILE A 201 7.91 3.64 6.68
C ILE A 201 8.96 4.62 7.17
N MET A 202 8.55 5.83 7.63
CA MET A 202 9.48 6.90 7.95
C MET A 202 10.33 6.62 9.20
N GLU A 203 9.87 5.78 10.11
CA GLU A 203 10.66 5.37 11.28
C GLU A 203 11.96 4.63 10.90
N HIS A 204 12.06 4.15 9.67
CA HIS A 204 13.24 3.47 9.13
C HIS A 204 14.18 4.38 8.36
N TYR A 205 13.92 5.68 8.34
CA TYR A 205 14.73 6.69 7.67
C TYR A 205 15.23 7.75 8.65
N THR A 206 16.43 8.25 8.39
CA THR A 206 16.87 9.53 8.97
C THR A 206 16.14 10.67 8.27
N GLN A 207 16.16 11.86 8.85
CA GLN A 207 15.55 13.04 8.23
C GLN A 207 16.13 13.30 6.82
N GLU A 208 17.44 13.16 6.66
CA GLU A 208 18.09 13.31 5.36
C GLU A 208 17.67 12.22 4.37
N GLY A 209 17.60 10.96 4.80
CA GLY A 209 17.14 9.86 3.96
C GLY A 209 15.67 10.01 3.55
N ALA A 210 14.82 10.50 4.44
CA ALA A 210 13.41 10.80 4.14
C ALA A 210 13.28 11.93 3.11
N LYS A 211 14.14 12.97 3.20
CA LYS A 211 14.22 14.04 2.20
C LYS A 211 14.69 13.54 0.82
N GLN A 212 15.69 12.67 0.79
CA GLN A 212 16.15 12.04 -0.46
C GLN A 212 15.05 11.22 -1.11
N LEU A 213 14.30 10.44 -0.33
CA LEU A 213 13.16 9.66 -0.80
C LEU A 213 12.04 10.55 -1.34
N SER A 214 11.66 11.63 -0.64
CA SER A 214 10.63 12.56 -1.12
C SER A 214 11.03 13.24 -2.43
N ASN A 215 12.30 13.66 -2.56
CA ASN A 215 12.82 14.23 -3.80
C ASN A 215 12.79 13.21 -4.95
N TYR A 216 13.12 11.95 -4.66
CA TYR A 216 13.05 10.87 -5.66
C TYR A 216 11.62 10.65 -6.15
N ILE A 217 10.65 10.55 -5.23
CA ILE A 217 9.23 10.39 -5.57
C ILE A 217 8.76 11.54 -6.45
N THR A 218 9.01 12.79 -6.06
CA THR A 218 8.61 13.98 -6.82
C THR A 218 9.25 14.04 -8.20
N LYS A 219 10.55 13.67 -8.30
CA LYS A 219 11.28 13.66 -9.57
C LYS A 219 10.78 12.57 -10.51
N THR A 220 10.42 11.40 -9.97
CA THR A 220 9.97 10.25 -10.77
C THR A 220 8.55 10.46 -11.28
N ASN A 221 7.65 10.98 -10.43
CA ASN A 221 6.27 11.28 -10.81
C ASN A 221 5.69 12.38 -9.90
N SER A 222 5.75 13.62 -10.36
CA SER A 222 5.20 14.78 -9.63
C SER A 222 3.68 14.74 -9.46
N ASN A 223 2.98 13.91 -10.23
CA ASN A 223 1.53 13.72 -10.16
C ASN A 223 1.13 12.53 -9.27
N MET A 224 2.08 11.83 -8.67
CA MET A 224 1.78 10.72 -7.78
C MET A 224 0.99 11.21 -6.57
N ILE A 225 -0.10 10.52 -6.26
CA ILE A 225 -0.78 10.65 -4.98
C ILE A 225 0.02 9.86 -3.95
N VAL A 226 0.37 10.47 -2.82
CA VAL A 226 1.01 9.77 -1.70
C VAL A 226 0.10 9.86 -0.48
N VAL A 227 -0.30 8.72 0.06
CA VAL A 227 -1.06 8.64 1.32
C VAL A 227 -0.22 7.87 2.32
N TYR A 228 0.06 8.46 3.47
CA TYR A 228 0.90 7.78 4.43
C TYR A 228 0.44 7.96 5.87
N ILE A 229 0.73 6.94 6.68
CA ILE A 229 0.55 6.93 8.12
C ILE A 229 1.94 6.77 8.72
N ASP A 230 2.35 7.72 9.53
CA ASP A 230 3.60 7.64 10.26
C ASP A 230 3.53 8.45 11.56
N ARG A 231 4.34 8.09 12.54
CA ARG A 231 4.48 8.83 13.80
C ARG A 231 5.60 9.86 13.74
N ILE A 232 6.51 9.69 12.79
CA ILE A 232 7.70 10.54 12.63
C ILE A 232 7.43 11.56 11.53
N LEU A 233 7.57 12.83 11.86
CA LEU A 233 7.26 13.96 10.96
C LEU A 233 8.45 14.33 10.05
N HIS A 234 9.16 13.34 9.49
CA HIS A 234 10.26 13.61 8.56
C HIS A 234 9.79 14.18 7.20
N TRP A 235 8.53 14.03 6.88
CA TRP A 235 7.92 14.47 5.63
C TRP A 235 7.00 15.69 5.76
N GLU A 236 7.11 16.45 6.83
CA GLU A 236 6.26 17.62 7.05
C GLU A 236 6.32 18.62 5.88
N SER A 237 7.52 18.87 5.32
CA SER A 237 7.70 19.73 4.14
C SER A 237 7.25 19.12 2.81
N PHE A 238 7.03 17.81 2.77
CA PHE A 238 6.53 17.08 1.61
C PHE A 238 5.01 16.93 1.64
N THR A 239 4.40 17.06 2.81
CA THR A 239 2.96 16.91 3.04
C THR A 239 2.19 18.11 2.52
N THR A 240 1.19 17.86 1.67
CA THR A 240 0.26 18.90 1.19
C THR A 240 -0.95 19.03 2.09
N GLN A 241 -1.35 17.94 2.75
CA GLN A 241 -2.52 17.91 3.61
C GLN A 241 -2.34 16.93 4.76
N THR A 242 -2.77 17.33 5.96
CA THR A 242 -2.82 16.45 7.13
C THR A 242 -4.25 16.20 7.55
N ILE A 243 -4.64 14.92 7.63
CA ILE A 243 -5.96 14.47 8.06
C ILE A 243 -5.83 13.81 9.43
N THR A 244 -6.53 14.36 10.43
CA THR A 244 -6.56 13.79 11.77
C THR A 244 -7.82 12.96 11.97
N LEU A 245 -7.64 11.68 12.30
CA LEU A 245 -8.74 10.76 12.64
C LEU A 245 -8.92 10.64 14.15
N GLU A 246 -10.16 10.66 14.59
CA GLU A 246 -10.57 10.38 15.97
C GLU A 246 -11.84 9.54 15.97
N ASN A 247 -11.81 8.36 16.63
CA ASN A 247 -12.96 7.45 16.72
C ASN A 247 -13.62 7.13 15.36
N GLY A 248 -12.84 6.91 14.34
CA GLY A 248 -13.31 6.57 12.99
C GLY A 248 -13.87 7.75 12.18
N LYS A 249 -13.70 8.99 12.63
CA LYS A 249 -14.17 10.21 11.94
C LYS A 249 -13.00 11.15 11.63
N ILE A 250 -13.13 11.93 10.59
CA ILE A 250 -12.21 13.06 10.33
C ILE A 250 -12.53 14.15 11.36
N LYS A 251 -11.56 14.44 12.23
CA LYS A 251 -11.66 15.52 13.22
C LYS A 251 -11.24 16.86 12.64
N SER A 252 -10.17 16.87 11.84
CA SER A 252 -9.63 18.05 11.18
C SER A 252 -8.89 17.66 9.92
N SER A 253 -8.91 18.57 8.95
CA SER A 253 -8.10 18.55 7.74
C SER A 253 -7.39 19.88 7.62
N LYS A 254 -6.06 19.87 7.42
CA LYS A 254 -5.22 21.06 7.30
C LYS A 254 -4.38 20.92 6.04
N SER A 255 -4.45 21.89 5.18
CA SER A 255 -3.59 22.08 4.01
C SER A 255 -2.39 22.92 4.36
#